data_ffe85d954a46cdc337f48069055930a4
#
_entry.id   ffe85d954a46cdc337f48069055930a4
#
_cell.length_a   1.000
_cell.length_b   1.000
_cell.length_c   1.000
_cell.angle_alpha   90.00
_cell.angle_beta   90.00
_cell.angle_gamma   90.00
#
_symmetry.space_group_name_H-M   'P 1'
#
loop_
_entity.id
_entity.type
_entity.pdbx_description
1 polymer ?
#
loop_
_entity_poly.entity_id
_entity_poly.type
_entity_poly.pdbx_seq_one_letter_code
_entity_poly.pdbx_strand_id
1 'polypeptide(L)'
;MELSPYLLEPLRRDEEFVLYRGEHSNQPGSPSVLLLAPATERPALATLTKIEHEYSLRDELESAWAVRSMAISEQHGQTTLVLEDPGGEILDRFLPGPMEMTQCLRFAVGAAAALSGLHEKGLIHKDVKPANILVNPATGQARLMGFGIASRLARERQAPEPPEFIAGTLSYMAPEQTGRMRTLPFARRSTRL
;
A
#
# COMPACT_ATOMS: atom_id res chain seq x y z
N MET A 1 -13.06 3.14 16.23
CA MET A 1 -12.21 2.28 17.07
C MET A 1 -11.38 3.18 17.97
N GLU A 2 -11.35 2.96 19.29
CA GLU A 2 -10.47 3.73 20.17
C GLU A 2 -9.03 3.23 20.05
N LEU A 3 -8.07 4.15 19.86
CA LEU A 3 -6.65 3.83 19.75
C LEU A 3 -5.88 3.99 21.08
N SER A 4 -6.53 4.57 22.11
CA SER A 4 -5.95 4.78 23.44
C SER A 4 -5.28 3.54 24.07
N PRO A 5 -5.78 2.30 23.86
CA PRO A 5 -5.16 1.13 24.48
C PRO A 5 -3.98 0.55 23.69
N TYR A 6 -3.51 1.20 22.62
CA TYR A 6 -2.42 0.68 21.82
C TYR A 6 -1.10 1.38 22.11
N LEU A 7 -0.04 0.60 22.30
CA LEU A 7 1.35 1.05 22.26
C LEU A 7 1.78 1.12 20.80
N LEU A 8 2.24 2.28 20.35
CA LEU A 8 2.55 2.54 18.95
C LEU A 8 4.06 2.53 18.72
N GLU A 9 4.52 1.65 17.84
CA GLU A 9 5.88 1.60 17.31
C GLU A 9 5.88 2.16 15.89
N PRO A 10 6.66 3.22 15.57
CA PRO A 10 6.73 3.74 14.22
C PRO A 10 7.52 2.78 13.32
N LEU A 11 6.88 2.30 12.26
CA LEU A 11 7.50 1.44 11.26
C LEU A 11 8.13 2.25 10.12
N ARG A 12 7.46 3.33 9.72
CA ARG A 12 7.86 4.17 8.58
C ARG A 12 7.31 5.58 8.77
N ARG A 13 8.08 6.57 8.30
CA ARG A 13 7.62 7.96 8.18
C ARG A 13 8.08 8.53 6.84
N ASP A 14 7.17 9.16 6.13
CA ASP A 14 7.45 10.00 4.97
C ASP A 14 6.88 11.41 5.18
N GLU A 15 6.86 12.24 4.15
CA GLU A 15 6.38 13.62 4.24
C GLU A 15 4.87 13.70 4.49
N GLU A 16 4.12 12.69 4.06
CA GLU A 16 2.65 12.71 4.08
C GLU A 16 2.06 11.84 5.19
N PHE A 17 2.69 10.68 5.48
CA PHE A 17 2.16 9.69 6.40
C PHE A 17 3.20 9.13 7.37
N VAL A 18 2.71 8.68 8.52
CA VAL A 18 3.43 7.80 9.45
C VAL A 18 2.66 6.50 9.57
N LEU A 19 3.36 5.39 9.40
CA LEU A 19 2.83 4.06 9.65
C LEU A 19 3.34 3.56 10.99
N TYR A 20 2.44 3.16 11.86
CA TYR A 20 2.75 2.55 13.16
C TYR A 20 2.28 1.11 13.21
N ARG A 21 2.96 0.28 13.99
CA ARG A 21 2.41 -0.97 14.53
C ARG A 21 1.87 -0.69 15.90
N GLY A 22 0.62 -1.08 16.15
CA GLY A 22 -0.05 -0.93 17.43
C GLY A 22 -0.23 -2.29 18.11
N GLU A 23 0.31 -2.44 19.32
CA GLU A 23 0.07 -3.59 20.18
C GLU A 23 -0.86 -3.19 21.33
N HIS A 24 -1.83 -4.04 21.64
CA HIS A 24 -2.80 -3.74 22.71
C HIS A 24 -2.13 -3.82 24.09
N SER A 25 -2.03 -2.70 24.81
CA SER A 25 -1.29 -2.58 26.08
C SER A 25 -1.87 -3.45 27.21
N ASN A 26 -3.19 -3.66 27.22
CA ASN A 26 -3.91 -4.33 28.29
C ASN A 26 -4.31 -5.78 27.96
N GLN A 27 -3.98 -6.29 26.75
CA GLN A 27 -4.31 -7.64 26.30
C GLN A 27 -3.12 -8.27 25.57
N PRO A 28 -2.11 -8.76 26.31
CA PRO A 28 -0.99 -9.45 25.69
C PRO A 28 -1.47 -10.65 24.87
N GLY A 29 -1.00 -10.75 23.62
CA GLY A 29 -1.42 -11.81 22.69
C GLY A 29 -2.63 -11.48 21.80
N SER A 30 -3.26 -10.32 21.98
CA SER A 30 -4.20 -9.81 20.98
C SER A 30 -3.48 -9.51 19.66
N PRO A 31 -4.16 -9.68 18.52
CA PRO A 31 -3.58 -9.30 17.23
C PRO A 31 -3.16 -7.84 17.22
N SER A 32 -1.95 -7.56 16.72
CA SER A 32 -1.50 -6.20 16.43
C SER A 32 -2.30 -5.61 15.26
N VAL A 33 -2.27 -4.29 15.15
CA VAL A 33 -2.88 -3.54 14.05
C VAL A 33 -1.83 -2.61 13.44
N LEU A 34 -1.99 -2.27 12.17
CA LEU A 34 -1.24 -1.19 11.56
C LEU A 34 -2.10 0.07 11.53
N LEU A 35 -1.47 1.21 11.75
CA LEU A 35 -2.12 2.51 11.83
C LEU A 35 -1.43 3.47 10.88
N LEU A 36 -2.13 3.92 9.86
CA LEU A 36 -1.64 4.94 8.92
C LEU A 36 -2.24 6.28 9.31
N ALA A 37 -1.40 7.16 9.83
CA ALA A 37 -1.79 8.51 10.26
C ALA A 37 -1.11 9.57 9.39
N PRO A 38 -1.73 10.74 9.18
CA PRO A 38 -1.06 11.90 8.58
C PRO A 38 0.19 12.28 9.39
N ALA A 39 1.27 12.70 8.71
CA ALA A 39 2.52 13.11 9.35
C ALA A 39 2.43 14.46 10.07
N THR A 40 1.35 15.22 9.84
CA THR A 40 1.08 16.54 10.40
C THR A 40 -0.27 16.59 11.10
N GLU A 41 -0.39 17.45 12.13
CA GLU A 41 -1.66 17.67 12.84
C GLU A 41 -2.75 18.31 11.96
N ARG A 42 -2.35 19.05 10.94
CA ARG A 42 -3.25 19.68 9.96
C ARG A 42 -2.94 19.19 8.56
N PRO A 43 -3.41 18.00 8.22
CA PRO A 43 -3.15 17.42 6.91
C PRO A 43 -3.89 18.18 5.80
N ALA A 44 -3.31 18.18 4.61
CA ALA A 44 -3.99 18.68 3.42
C ALA A 44 -5.24 17.83 3.12
N LEU A 45 -6.24 18.42 2.49
CA LEU A 45 -7.45 17.70 2.08
C LEU A 45 -7.11 16.48 1.18
N ALA A 46 -6.10 16.62 0.30
CA ALA A 46 -5.63 15.53 -0.54
C ALA A 46 -5.15 14.32 0.26
N THR A 47 -4.48 14.53 1.41
CA THR A 47 -4.03 13.46 2.31
C THR A 47 -5.21 12.72 2.93
N LEU A 48 -6.23 13.44 3.38
CA LEU A 48 -7.45 12.85 3.92
C LEU A 48 -8.21 12.06 2.85
N THR A 49 -8.32 12.61 1.64
CA THR A 49 -8.94 11.94 0.49
C THR A 49 -8.25 10.61 0.16
N LYS A 50 -6.93 10.52 0.30
CA LYS A 50 -6.20 9.24 0.10
C LYS A 50 -6.58 8.20 1.16
N ILE A 51 -6.71 8.59 2.43
CA ILE A 51 -7.19 7.71 3.52
C ILE A 51 -8.59 7.18 3.21
N GLU A 52 -9.51 8.08 2.87
CA GLU A 52 -10.89 7.72 2.53
C GLU A 52 -10.95 6.81 1.29
N HIS A 53 -10.13 7.12 0.28
CA HIS A 53 -10.05 6.31 -0.93
C HIS A 53 -9.54 4.89 -0.63
N GLU A 54 -8.46 4.75 0.14
CA GLU A 54 -7.93 3.43 0.54
C GLU A 54 -8.96 2.64 1.34
N TYR A 55 -9.66 3.29 2.26
CA TYR A 55 -10.75 2.65 3.01
C TYR A 55 -11.90 2.22 2.11
N SER A 56 -12.22 2.98 1.07
CA SER A 56 -13.31 2.64 0.14
C SER A 56 -13.05 1.34 -0.64
N LEU A 57 -11.79 0.95 -0.79
CA LEU A 57 -11.39 -0.27 -1.49
C LEU A 57 -11.37 -1.52 -0.60
N ARG A 58 -11.64 -1.42 0.71
CA ARG A 58 -11.48 -2.51 1.69
C ARG A 58 -12.14 -3.82 1.31
N ASP A 59 -13.31 -3.77 0.64
CA ASP A 59 -14.07 -4.95 0.25
C ASP A 59 -13.54 -5.62 -1.03
N GLU A 60 -12.63 -4.93 -1.76
CA GLU A 60 -11.98 -5.44 -2.96
C GLU A 60 -10.58 -6.02 -2.65
N LEU A 61 -9.99 -5.65 -1.49
CA LEU A 61 -8.68 -6.11 -1.06
C LEU A 61 -8.79 -7.45 -0.33
N GLU A 62 -7.86 -8.36 -0.60
CA GLU A 62 -7.78 -9.67 0.04
C GLU A 62 -6.49 -9.81 0.83
N SER A 63 -6.57 -10.33 2.07
CA SER A 63 -5.43 -10.52 2.98
C SER A 63 -4.33 -11.44 2.42
N ALA A 64 -4.61 -12.18 1.34
CA ALA A 64 -3.61 -13.01 0.68
C ALA A 64 -2.49 -12.18 0.01
N TRP A 65 -2.81 -10.99 -0.52
CA TRP A 65 -1.92 -10.13 -1.29
C TRP A 65 -1.93 -8.66 -0.89
N ALA A 66 -2.84 -8.22 -0.04
CA ALA A 66 -2.95 -6.85 0.46
C ALA A 66 -3.04 -6.79 1.98
N VAL A 67 -2.62 -5.67 2.54
CA VAL A 67 -2.94 -5.25 3.90
C VAL A 67 -4.29 -4.53 3.83
N ARG A 68 -5.32 -5.10 4.47
CA ARG A 68 -6.69 -4.60 4.35
C ARG A 68 -6.99 -3.49 5.33
N SER A 69 -7.75 -2.51 4.87
CA SER A 69 -8.31 -1.47 5.75
C SER A 69 -9.46 -2.04 6.58
N MET A 70 -9.44 -1.80 7.89
CA MET A 70 -10.44 -2.28 8.84
C MET A 70 -11.41 -1.18 9.25
N ALA A 71 -10.89 0.01 9.56
CA ALA A 71 -11.68 1.14 10.02
C ALA A 71 -10.96 2.47 9.77
N ILE A 72 -11.72 3.56 9.77
CA ILE A 72 -11.20 4.91 9.99
C ILE A 72 -11.48 5.26 11.45
N SER A 73 -10.48 5.76 12.16
CA SER A 73 -10.58 6.25 13.54
C SER A 73 -10.29 7.74 13.57
N GLU A 74 -11.12 8.48 14.28
CA GLU A 74 -10.90 9.90 14.55
C GLU A 74 -10.60 10.07 16.03
N GLN A 75 -9.39 10.51 16.36
CA GLN A 75 -9.01 10.81 17.72
C GLN A 75 -8.27 12.15 17.80
N HIS A 76 -8.68 13.00 18.74
CA HIS A 76 -8.10 14.33 18.95
C HIS A 76 -8.08 15.18 17.66
N GLY A 77 -9.08 15.00 16.77
CA GLY A 77 -9.15 15.68 15.49
C GLY A 77 -8.20 15.13 14.41
N GLN A 78 -7.56 14.00 14.67
CA GLN A 78 -6.68 13.32 13.71
C GLN A 78 -7.36 12.08 13.13
N THR A 79 -7.50 12.04 11.81
CA THR A 79 -8.02 10.89 11.06
C THR A 79 -6.90 9.86 10.86
N THR A 80 -7.13 8.63 11.28
CA THR A 80 -6.17 7.52 11.17
C THR A 80 -6.84 6.32 10.53
N LEU A 81 -6.19 5.71 9.53
CA LEU A 81 -6.64 4.47 8.93
C LEU A 81 -6.10 3.29 9.73
N VAL A 82 -7.01 2.43 10.19
CA VAL A 82 -6.69 1.20 10.88
C VAL A 82 -6.65 0.06 9.87
N LEU A 83 -5.55 -0.67 9.84
CA LEU A 83 -5.29 -1.76 8.91
C LEU A 83 -5.05 -3.06 9.70
N GLU A 84 -5.30 -4.20 9.07
CA GLU A 84 -4.87 -5.49 9.62
C GLU A 84 -3.34 -5.53 9.71
N ASP A 85 -2.78 -6.22 10.71
CA ASP A 85 -1.35 -6.51 10.76
C ASP A 85 -1.11 -8.00 10.52
N PRO A 86 -0.70 -8.40 9.30
CA PRO A 86 -0.37 -9.79 9.01
C PRO A 86 1.02 -10.19 9.52
N GLY A 87 1.68 -9.32 10.28
CA GLY A 87 3.09 -9.48 10.66
C GLY A 87 4.04 -9.21 9.50
N GLY A 88 5.33 -9.43 9.73
CA GLY A 88 6.38 -9.17 8.76
C GLY A 88 7.00 -7.78 8.88
N GLU A 89 7.82 -7.42 7.90
CA GLU A 89 8.61 -6.20 7.87
C GLU A 89 8.41 -5.44 6.56
N ILE A 90 8.56 -4.12 6.59
CA ILE A 90 8.54 -3.29 5.38
C ILE A 90 9.79 -3.61 4.54
N LEU A 91 9.59 -3.89 3.26
CA LEU A 91 10.68 -4.27 2.34
C LEU A 91 11.82 -3.23 2.30
N ASP A 92 11.50 -1.96 2.47
CA ASP A 92 12.47 -0.86 2.51
C ASP A 92 13.54 -1.03 3.60
N ARG A 93 13.23 -1.71 4.70
CA ARG A 93 14.20 -1.99 5.78
C ARG A 93 15.32 -2.95 5.39
N PHE A 94 15.14 -3.73 4.33
CA PHE A 94 16.15 -4.67 3.83
C PHE A 94 17.08 -4.08 2.78
N LEU A 95 16.78 -2.91 2.22
CA LEU A 95 17.50 -2.32 1.09
C LEU A 95 18.79 -1.55 1.45
N PRO A 96 19.00 -1.03 2.69
CA PRO A 96 20.22 -0.28 3.01
C PRO A 96 21.51 -1.10 2.98
N GLY A 97 21.40 -2.43 2.90
CA GLY A 97 22.55 -3.34 2.84
C GLY A 97 22.46 -4.35 1.71
N PRO A 98 23.55 -5.12 1.46
CA PRO A 98 23.50 -6.20 0.50
C PRO A 98 22.54 -7.28 0.96
N MET A 99 21.60 -7.65 0.08
CA MET A 99 20.66 -8.74 0.30
C MET A 99 21.17 -10.02 -0.34
N GLU A 100 21.02 -11.15 0.35
CA GLU A 100 21.35 -12.46 -0.20
C GLU A 100 20.43 -12.73 -1.43
N MET A 101 20.99 -13.32 -2.49
CA MET A 101 20.29 -13.49 -3.76
C MET A 101 19.00 -14.31 -3.62
N THR A 102 19.01 -15.37 -2.83
CA THR A 102 17.83 -16.22 -2.60
C THR A 102 16.72 -15.44 -1.91
N GLN A 103 17.07 -14.58 -0.94
CA GLN A 103 16.12 -13.71 -0.24
C GLN A 103 15.55 -12.66 -1.18
N CYS A 104 16.38 -12.03 -2.00
CA CYS A 104 15.96 -11.07 -3.01
C CYS A 104 14.94 -11.70 -3.99
N LEU A 105 15.24 -12.88 -4.51
CA LEU A 105 14.34 -13.61 -5.42
C LEU A 105 13.03 -14.00 -4.74
N ARG A 106 13.07 -14.45 -3.49
CA ARG A 106 11.85 -14.75 -2.73
C ARG A 106 10.94 -13.52 -2.59
N PHE A 107 11.50 -12.37 -2.21
CA PHE A 107 10.74 -11.14 -2.09
C PHE A 107 10.20 -10.66 -3.44
N ALA A 108 10.98 -10.78 -4.51
CA ALA A 108 10.53 -10.42 -5.86
C ALA A 108 9.36 -11.30 -6.33
N VAL A 109 9.44 -12.61 -6.10
CA VAL A 109 8.35 -13.55 -6.42
C VAL A 109 7.11 -13.24 -5.59
N GLY A 110 7.27 -12.98 -4.29
CA GLY A 110 6.17 -12.60 -3.40
C GLY A 110 5.49 -11.30 -3.85
N ALA A 111 6.27 -10.27 -4.19
CA ALA A 111 5.75 -9.00 -4.69
C ALA A 111 5.02 -9.17 -6.03
N ALA A 112 5.57 -9.96 -6.95
CA ALA A 112 4.92 -10.26 -8.23
C ALA A 112 3.59 -11.02 -8.03
N ALA A 113 3.54 -11.97 -7.11
CA ALA A 113 2.30 -12.69 -6.76
C ALA A 113 1.25 -11.74 -6.16
N ALA A 114 1.66 -10.82 -5.28
CA ALA A 114 0.76 -9.82 -4.71
C ALA A 114 0.20 -8.87 -5.78
N LEU A 115 1.03 -8.42 -6.72
CA LEU A 115 0.59 -7.61 -7.87
C LEU A 115 -0.35 -8.39 -8.80
N SER A 116 -0.13 -9.70 -8.98
CA SER A 116 -1.04 -10.54 -9.77
C SER A 116 -2.43 -10.57 -9.14
N GLY A 117 -2.53 -10.79 -7.82
CA GLY A 117 -3.81 -10.77 -7.11
C GLY A 117 -4.55 -9.43 -7.24
N LEU A 118 -3.82 -8.31 -7.13
CA LEU A 118 -4.37 -6.98 -7.36
C LEU A 118 -4.93 -6.82 -8.78
N HIS A 119 -4.16 -7.23 -9.78
CA HIS A 119 -4.55 -7.10 -11.20
C HIS A 119 -5.73 -8.00 -11.57
N GLU A 120 -5.86 -9.17 -10.94
CA GLU A 120 -7.02 -10.06 -11.10
C GLU A 120 -8.33 -9.39 -10.64
N LYS A 121 -8.26 -8.49 -9.66
CA LYS A 121 -9.39 -7.64 -9.24
C LYS A 121 -9.60 -6.42 -10.16
N GLY A 122 -8.80 -6.27 -11.19
CA GLY A 122 -8.87 -5.13 -12.10
C GLY A 122 -8.42 -3.81 -11.47
N LEU A 123 -7.62 -3.88 -10.42
CA LEU A 123 -7.06 -2.71 -9.73
C LEU A 123 -5.64 -2.42 -10.21
N ILE A 124 -5.25 -1.15 -10.18
CA ILE A 124 -3.91 -0.65 -10.46
C ILE A 124 -3.45 0.15 -9.26
N HIS A 125 -2.28 -0.18 -8.68
CA HIS A 125 -1.78 0.40 -7.44
C HIS A 125 -1.33 1.86 -7.59
N LYS A 126 -0.55 2.15 -8.62
CA LYS A 126 0.07 3.46 -8.98
C LYS A 126 1.20 3.96 -8.07
N ASP A 127 1.42 3.39 -6.89
CA ASP A 127 2.53 3.76 -5.99
C ASP A 127 3.28 2.52 -5.48
N VAL A 128 3.66 1.62 -6.39
CA VAL A 128 4.47 0.44 -6.04
C VAL A 128 5.88 0.89 -5.69
N LYS A 129 6.27 0.69 -4.44
CA LYS A 129 7.60 1.00 -3.90
C LYS A 129 7.91 0.11 -2.71
N PRO A 130 9.20 -0.09 -2.33
CA PRO A 130 9.55 -0.94 -1.19
C PRO A 130 8.86 -0.55 0.12
N ALA A 131 8.66 0.74 0.34
CA ALA A 131 7.97 1.26 1.51
C ALA A 131 6.46 0.90 1.56
N ASN A 132 5.88 0.45 0.45
CA ASN A 132 4.48 0.02 0.33
C ASN A 132 4.35 -1.52 0.18
N ILE A 133 5.39 -2.27 0.49
CA ILE A 133 5.40 -3.73 0.45
C ILE A 133 5.80 -4.27 1.82
N LEU A 134 4.90 -5.04 2.43
CA LEU A 134 5.17 -5.78 3.65
C LEU A 134 5.59 -7.20 3.27
N VAL A 135 6.71 -7.70 3.80
CA VAL A 135 7.25 -9.03 3.48
C VAL A 135 7.42 -9.86 4.74
N ASN A 136 7.16 -11.15 4.63
CA ASN A 136 7.53 -12.12 5.65
C ASN A 136 8.93 -12.67 5.31
N PRO A 137 9.98 -12.40 6.11
CA PRO A 137 11.35 -12.80 5.78
C PRO A 137 11.54 -14.33 5.71
N ALA A 138 10.74 -15.08 6.46
CA ALA A 138 10.86 -16.54 6.51
C ALA A 138 10.26 -17.23 5.26
N THR A 139 9.09 -16.72 4.80
CA THR A 139 8.34 -17.35 3.71
C THR A 139 8.52 -16.65 2.36
N GLY A 140 8.90 -15.38 2.36
CA GLY A 140 8.92 -14.50 1.19
C GLY A 140 7.54 -14.01 0.76
N GLN A 141 6.48 -14.34 1.50
CA GLN A 141 5.15 -13.81 1.20
C GLN A 141 5.16 -12.27 1.30
N ALA A 142 4.62 -11.63 0.29
CA ALA A 142 4.49 -10.17 0.26
C ALA A 142 3.03 -9.74 0.23
N ARG A 143 2.75 -8.57 0.82
CA ARG A 143 1.45 -7.88 0.75
C ARG A 143 1.66 -6.43 0.40
N LEU A 144 0.79 -5.93 -0.46
CA LEU A 144 0.77 -4.52 -0.86
C LEU A 144 -0.01 -3.70 0.17
N MET A 145 0.40 -2.44 0.34
CA MET A 145 -0.25 -1.43 1.19
C MET A 145 -0.12 -0.06 0.54
N GLY A 146 -0.89 0.94 1.01
CA GLY A 146 -0.85 2.29 0.45
C GLY A 146 -1.65 2.43 -0.84
N PHE A 147 -2.93 2.05 -0.81
CA PHE A 147 -3.85 2.10 -1.97
C PHE A 147 -4.52 3.47 -2.15
N GLY A 148 -4.04 4.51 -1.48
CA GLY A 148 -4.65 5.85 -1.47
C GLY A 148 -4.78 6.52 -2.84
N ILE A 149 -4.04 6.03 -3.86
CA ILE A 149 -4.16 6.52 -5.26
C ILE A 149 -4.42 5.39 -6.26
N ALA A 150 -4.77 4.20 -5.78
CA ALA A 150 -5.10 3.08 -6.64
C ALA A 150 -6.34 3.38 -7.51
N SER A 151 -6.45 2.75 -8.66
CA SER A 151 -7.56 2.95 -9.58
C SER A 151 -8.04 1.65 -10.21
N ARG A 152 -9.25 1.67 -10.79
CA ARG A 152 -9.78 0.54 -11.55
C ARG A 152 -9.33 0.61 -13.00
N LEU A 153 -8.90 -0.51 -13.55
CA LEU A 153 -8.42 -0.65 -14.93
C LEU A 153 -9.44 -0.14 -15.97
N ALA A 154 -10.73 -0.37 -15.73
CA ALA A 154 -11.79 0.11 -16.62
C ALA A 154 -11.81 1.64 -16.72
N ARG A 155 -11.59 2.34 -15.58
CA ARG A 155 -11.54 3.81 -15.53
C ARG A 155 -10.32 4.37 -16.27
N GLU A 156 -9.16 3.74 -16.13
CA GLU A 156 -7.93 4.14 -16.79
C GLU A 156 -8.04 4.01 -18.34
N ARG A 157 -8.77 3.02 -18.82
CA ARG A 157 -9.01 2.84 -20.27
C ARG A 157 -9.96 3.87 -20.87
N GLN A 158 -10.82 4.48 -20.04
CA GLN A 158 -11.81 5.48 -20.47
C GLN A 158 -11.27 6.91 -20.45
N ALA A 159 -10.16 7.15 -19.77
CA ALA A 159 -9.51 8.46 -19.65
C ALA A 159 -8.20 8.46 -20.45
N PRO A 160 -8.23 8.66 -21.79
CA PRO A 160 -7.02 8.68 -22.62
C PRO A 160 -6.19 9.97 -22.45
N GLU A 161 -6.65 10.92 -21.65
CA GLU A 161 -5.93 12.17 -21.38
C GLU A 161 -4.83 11.94 -20.35
N PRO A 162 -3.67 12.64 -20.46
CA PRO A 162 -2.66 12.62 -19.43
C PRO A 162 -3.29 12.99 -18.08
N PRO A 163 -2.91 12.32 -16.97
CA PRO A 163 -3.44 12.69 -15.67
C PRO A 163 -3.10 14.16 -15.39
N GLU A 164 -4.11 14.94 -14.97
CA GLU A 164 -3.92 16.35 -14.60
C GLU A 164 -2.88 16.53 -13.49
N PHE A 165 -2.65 15.48 -12.69
CA PHE A 165 -1.67 15.46 -11.62
C PHE A 165 -0.82 14.20 -11.69
N ILE A 166 0.50 14.38 -11.58
CA ILE A 166 1.45 13.28 -11.39
C ILE A 166 1.28 12.77 -9.96
N ALA A 167 0.76 11.56 -9.80
CA ALA A 167 0.55 10.91 -8.50
C ALA A 167 1.42 9.67 -8.37
N GLY A 168 2.06 9.49 -7.19
CA GLY A 168 2.98 8.41 -6.89
C GLY A 168 4.36 8.91 -6.49
N THR A 169 5.29 8.00 -6.24
CA THR A 169 6.67 8.33 -5.82
C THR A 169 7.59 8.37 -7.04
N LEU A 170 8.09 9.53 -7.39
CA LEU A 170 8.79 9.82 -8.66
C LEU A 170 9.90 8.80 -9.01
N SER A 171 10.69 8.37 -8.02
CA SER A 171 11.79 7.41 -8.21
C SER A 171 11.33 6.00 -8.61
N TYR A 172 10.06 5.66 -8.38
CA TYR A 172 9.47 4.34 -8.66
C TYR A 172 8.37 4.42 -9.73
N MET A 173 8.14 5.59 -10.26
CA MET A 173 7.05 5.85 -11.21
C MET A 173 7.38 5.26 -12.58
N ALA A 174 6.43 4.57 -13.17
CA ALA A 174 6.55 4.11 -14.56
C ALA A 174 6.56 5.30 -15.53
N PRO A 175 7.30 5.24 -16.65
CA PRO A 175 7.42 6.36 -17.60
C PRO A 175 6.08 6.89 -18.10
N GLU A 176 5.09 6.03 -18.29
CA GLU A 176 3.73 6.40 -18.69
C GLU A 176 2.98 7.21 -17.63
N GLN A 177 3.25 6.98 -16.34
CA GLN A 177 2.65 7.75 -15.24
C GLN A 177 3.16 9.20 -15.22
N THR A 178 4.33 9.47 -15.79
CA THR A 178 4.90 10.83 -15.87
C THR A 178 4.32 11.66 -17.02
N GLY A 179 3.40 11.11 -17.82
CA GLY A 179 2.87 11.75 -19.02
C GLY A 179 3.86 11.88 -20.17
N ARG A 180 5.08 11.33 -20.03
CA ARG A 180 6.15 11.41 -21.06
C ARG A 180 6.03 10.37 -22.15
N MET A 181 5.25 9.32 -21.94
CA MET A 181 4.96 8.28 -22.94
C MET A 181 3.46 8.12 -23.11
N ARG A 182 3.02 7.97 -24.36
CA ARG A 182 1.68 7.46 -24.64
C ARG A 182 1.59 6.05 -24.06
N THR A 183 0.56 5.76 -23.29
CA THR A 183 0.25 4.43 -22.77
C THR A 183 0.37 3.43 -23.92
N LEU A 184 1.37 2.55 -23.90
CA LEU A 184 1.39 1.40 -24.77
C LEU A 184 0.16 0.57 -24.39
N PRO A 185 -0.74 0.23 -25.33
CA PRO A 185 -1.84 -0.66 -25.03
C PRO A 185 -1.22 -1.95 -24.49
N PHE A 186 -1.58 -2.31 -23.28
CA PHE A 186 -1.21 -3.58 -22.65
C PHE A 186 -1.38 -4.66 -23.71
N ALA A 187 -0.30 -5.37 -24.05
CA ALA A 187 -0.27 -6.33 -25.12
C ALA A 187 -1.49 -7.26 -24.97
N ARG A 188 -2.37 -7.22 -25.96
CA ARG A 188 -3.49 -8.16 -26.04
C ARG A 188 -2.86 -9.55 -25.95
N ARG A 189 -3.05 -10.26 -24.84
CA ARG A 189 -2.95 -11.70 -24.88
C ARG A 189 -4.03 -12.17 -25.85
N SER A 190 -3.62 -12.44 -27.06
CA SER A 190 -4.41 -13.20 -28.00
C SER A 190 -4.54 -14.63 -27.45
N THR A 191 -5.57 -14.86 -26.64
CA THR A 191 -6.13 -16.20 -26.52
C THR A 191 -6.89 -16.48 -27.79
N ARG A 192 -6.17 -16.95 -28.80
CA ARG A 192 -6.73 -17.81 -29.84
C ARG A 192 -6.00 -19.15 -29.71
N LEU A 193 -6.66 -20.10 -29.17
CA LEU A 193 -6.67 -21.51 -29.56
C LEU A 193 -8.09 -21.98 -29.42
#